data_bb6ecc896ea55c81b0ae77215f1ecab9
#
_entry.id   bb6ecc896ea55c81b0ae77215f1ecab9
#
_cell.length_a   1.000
_cell.length_b   1.000
_cell.length_c   1.000
_cell.angle_alpha   90.00
_cell.angle_beta   90.00
_cell.angle_gamma   90.00
#
_symmetry.space_group_name_H-M   'P 1'
#
loop_
_entity.id
_entity.type
_entity.pdbx_description
1 polymer ?
#
loop_
_entity_poly.entity_id
_entity_poly.type
_entity_poly.pdbx_seq_one_letter_code
_entity_poly.pdbx_strand_id
1 'polypeptide(L)'
;MGKKSTRIVGALALAGALVTSSPVSAAKPAQAGGGGLIGDLSPARDSAIVKVPVDCDAIQPGSTDTKSASVSVKIFQSVGRLLNIGTGSMTSTVQQPICTGSQTEIDVTVTAIPGLKFQPGPATILIKLTETTTTTTPPVPPATVPTVAVTIDETESGARVDLRP
;
A
#
# COMPACT_ATOMS: atom_id res chain seq x y z
N MET A 1 -15.64 13.56 6.41
CA MET A 1 -14.53 13.72 5.46
C MET A 1 -14.61 12.59 4.46
N GLY A 2 -14.89 12.89 3.20
CA GLY A 2 -15.15 11.90 2.16
C GLY A 2 -13.87 11.20 1.69
N LYS A 3 -13.86 9.88 1.72
CA LYS A 3 -12.82 9.06 1.12
C LYS A 3 -12.91 9.21 -0.39
N LYS A 4 -11.87 9.76 -1.02
CA LYS A 4 -11.73 9.69 -2.48
C LYS A 4 -10.97 8.40 -2.81
N SER A 5 -11.69 7.37 -3.22
CA SER A 5 -11.12 6.20 -3.88
C SER A 5 -11.06 6.51 -5.37
N THR A 6 -9.88 6.66 -5.91
CA THR A 6 -9.68 6.84 -7.36
C THR A 6 -9.40 5.47 -7.95
N ARG A 7 -10.37 4.92 -8.69
CA ARG A 7 -10.19 3.69 -9.46
C ARG A 7 -9.72 4.06 -10.86
N ILE A 8 -8.53 3.66 -11.19
CA ILE A 8 -8.03 3.76 -12.57
C ILE A 8 -8.16 2.39 -13.19
N VAL A 9 -9.17 2.23 -14.04
CA VAL A 9 -9.34 1.03 -14.88
C VAL A 9 -8.68 1.34 -16.21
N GLY A 10 -7.49 0.84 -16.41
CA GLY A 10 -6.82 0.86 -17.70
C GLY A 10 -7.10 -0.44 -18.44
N ALA A 11 -8.01 -0.41 -19.40
CA ALA A 11 -8.19 -1.51 -20.33
C ALA A 11 -7.37 -1.23 -21.59
N LEU A 12 -6.31 -1.98 -21.81
CA LEU A 12 -5.69 -2.05 -23.13
C LEU A 12 -6.47 -3.10 -23.93
N ALA A 13 -7.55 -2.67 -24.55
CA ALA A 13 -8.32 -3.50 -25.46
C ALA A 13 -7.77 -3.33 -26.88
N LEU A 14 -7.06 -4.33 -27.37
CA LEU A 14 -6.98 -4.59 -28.80
C LEU A 14 -8.15 -5.51 -29.15
N ALA A 15 -9.16 -4.91 -29.78
CA ALA A 15 -10.33 -5.51 -30.44
C ALA A 15 -11.33 -6.31 -29.54
N GLY A 16 -12.43 -5.66 -29.20
CA GLY A 16 -13.77 -6.22 -29.11
C GLY A 16 -14.03 -7.33 -28.10
N ALA A 17 -14.18 -6.97 -26.80
CA ALA A 17 -14.88 -7.82 -25.84
C ALA A 17 -15.59 -6.97 -24.80
N LEU A 18 -16.84 -7.30 -24.54
CA LEU A 18 -17.66 -6.76 -23.46
C LEU A 18 -16.95 -6.99 -22.11
N VAL A 19 -16.58 -5.90 -21.46
CA VAL A 19 -16.05 -5.93 -20.11
C VAL A 19 -17.22 -6.13 -19.14
N THR A 20 -17.42 -7.36 -18.67
CA THR A 20 -18.22 -7.59 -17.47
C THR A 20 -17.36 -7.18 -16.27
N SER A 21 -17.67 -6.03 -15.69
CA SER A 21 -17.04 -5.59 -14.44
C SER A 21 -17.50 -6.51 -13.30
N SER A 22 -16.64 -7.45 -12.92
CA SER A 22 -16.80 -8.14 -11.64
C SER A 22 -16.63 -7.12 -10.50
N PRO A 23 -17.44 -7.20 -9.43
CA PRO A 23 -17.26 -6.32 -8.27
C PRO A 23 -15.90 -6.66 -7.64
N VAL A 24 -14.93 -5.79 -7.85
CA VAL A 24 -13.65 -5.87 -7.15
C VAL A 24 -13.91 -5.51 -5.69
N SER A 25 -13.66 -6.44 -4.78
CA SER A 25 -13.67 -6.14 -3.35
C SER A 25 -12.71 -5.00 -3.08
N ALA A 26 -13.24 -3.87 -2.65
CA ALA A 26 -12.41 -2.72 -2.31
C ALA A 26 -11.51 -3.10 -1.12
N ALA A 27 -10.20 -2.94 -1.28
CA ALA A 27 -9.27 -3.07 -0.17
C ALA A 27 -9.73 -2.19 1.00
N LYS A 28 -9.83 -2.76 2.18
CA LYS A 28 -10.13 -1.97 3.38
C LYS A 28 -8.92 -1.07 3.66
N PRO A 29 -9.15 0.24 3.90
CA PRO A 29 -8.06 1.11 4.31
C PRO A 29 -7.42 0.54 5.57
N ALA A 30 -6.09 0.56 5.64
CA ALA A 30 -5.38 0.28 6.88
C ALA A 30 -5.96 1.20 7.96
N GLN A 31 -6.80 0.67 8.84
CA GLN A 31 -7.30 1.40 9.99
C GLN A 31 -6.21 1.31 11.06
N ALA A 32 -5.46 2.38 11.24
CA ALA A 32 -4.77 2.58 12.50
C ALA A 32 -5.86 2.61 13.57
N GLY A 33 -6.05 1.51 14.29
CA GLY A 33 -6.88 1.47 15.48
C GLY A 33 -6.45 2.63 16.38
N GLY A 34 -7.35 3.21 17.19
CA GLY A 34 -7.16 4.47 17.94
C GLY A 34 -5.98 4.56 18.92
N GLY A 35 -5.01 3.63 18.89
CA GLY A 35 -3.67 3.74 19.45
C GLY A 35 -2.72 4.23 18.37
N GLY A 36 -1.93 5.27 18.64
CA GLY A 36 -0.93 5.75 17.70
C GLY A 36 0.05 4.65 17.32
N LEU A 37 0.54 4.68 16.08
CA LEU A 37 1.58 3.77 15.63
C LEU A 37 2.89 4.04 16.40
N ILE A 38 3.76 3.03 16.45
CA ILE A 38 5.09 3.15 17.03
C ILE A 38 6.10 3.03 15.91
N GLY A 39 7.13 3.87 15.96
CA GLY A 39 8.27 3.80 15.05
C GLY A 39 9.57 3.78 15.85
N ASP A 40 10.43 2.81 15.59
CA ASP A 40 11.71 2.66 16.22
C ASP A 40 12.79 3.39 15.40
N LEU A 41 13.48 4.34 16.02
CA LEU A 41 14.53 5.12 15.37
C LEU A 41 15.83 4.34 15.27
N SER A 42 16.51 4.49 14.13
CA SER A 42 17.90 4.06 14.01
C SER A 42 18.81 4.85 15.00
N PRO A 43 19.97 4.31 15.42
CA PRO A 43 20.91 5.04 16.26
C PRO A 43 21.39 6.36 15.62
N ALA A 44 21.51 6.41 14.29
CA ALA A 44 21.89 7.61 13.56
C ALA A 44 20.72 8.61 13.38
N ARG A 45 19.48 8.19 13.69
CA ARG A 45 18.23 8.95 13.52
C ARG A 45 17.94 9.38 12.07
N ASP A 46 18.59 8.76 11.13
CA ASP A 46 18.37 8.97 9.69
C ASP A 46 17.24 8.10 9.13
N SER A 47 16.80 7.12 9.91
CA SER A 47 15.70 6.23 9.54
C SER A 47 14.87 5.83 10.77
N ALA A 48 13.66 5.34 10.50
CA ALA A 48 12.76 4.76 11.46
C ALA A 48 12.10 3.51 10.88
N ILE A 49 11.91 2.46 11.67
CA ILE A 49 11.12 1.29 11.31
C ILE A 49 9.74 1.50 11.90
N VAL A 50 8.71 1.52 11.06
CA VAL A 50 7.32 1.70 11.48
C VAL A 50 6.54 0.42 11.19
N LYS A 51 5.82 -0.08 12.21
CA LYS A 51 4.88 -1.18 12.07
C LYS A 51 3.56 -0.66 11.53
N VAL A 52 3.22 -1.09 10.33
CA VAL A 52 2.02 -0.65 9.60
C VAL A 52 1.02 -1.79 9.57
N PRO A 53 -0.17 -1.64 10.18
CA PRO A 53 -1.23 -2.62 10.04
C PRO A 53 -1.84 -2.51 8.65
N VAL A 54 -1.91 -3.61 7.93
CA VAL A 54 -2.50 -3.73 6.59
C VAL A 54 -3.59 -4.78 6.62
N ASP A 55 -4.75 -4.44 6.05
CA ASP A 55 -5.88 -5.35 5.90
C ASP A 55 -6.30 -5.33 4.42
N CYS A 56 -5.98 -6.39 3.70
CA CYS A 56 -6.36 -6.58 2.31
C CYS A 56 -6.61 -8.05 1.99
N ASP A 57 -7.48 -8.29 1.01
CA ASP A 57 -7.92 -9.63 0.66
C ASP A 57 -6.79 -10.47 0.02
N ALA A 58 -6.66 -11.73 0.45
CA ALA A 58 -5.79 -12.70 -0.19
C ALA A 58 -6.28 -13.04 -1.60
N ILE A 59 -5.35 -13.52 -2.44
CA ILE A 59 -5.72 -14.12 -3.73
C ILE A 59 -6.52 -15.38 -3.46
N GLN A 60 -7.69 -15.51 -4.10
CA GLN A 60 -8.52 -16.69 -3.96
C GLN A 60 -7.81 -17.91 -4.58
N PRO A 61 -7.76 -19.06 -3.88
CA PRO A 61 -7.21 -20.28 -4.43
C PRO A 61 -7.92 -20.68 -5.73
N GLY A 62 -7.15 -21.01 -6.77
CA GLY A 62 -7.68 -21.38 -8.09
C GLY A 62 -8.02 -20.19 -9.00
N SER A 63 -7.82 -18.96 -8.58
CA SER A 63 -7.92 -17.78 -9.45
C SER A 63 -6.77 -17.76 -10.46
N THR A 64 -7.06 -17.34 -11.70
CA THR A 64 -6.05 -17.01 -12.70
C THR A 64 -5.47 -15.61 -12.52
N ASP A 65 -5.93 -14.90 -11.48
CA ASP A 65 -5.48 -13.55 -11.17
C ASP A 65 -4.12 -13.58 -10.48
N THR A 66 -3.27 -12.64 -10.83
CA THR A 66 -2.08 -12.32 -10.06
C THR A 66 -2.30 -11.01 -9.32
N LYS A 67 -1.94 -10.98 -8.04
CA LYS A 67 -2.10 -9.81 -7.20
C LYS A 67 -0.74 -9.39 -6.64
N SER A 68 -0.43 -8.11 -6.73
CA SER A 68 0.70 -7.50 -6.03
C SER A 68 0.21 -6.34 -5.19
N ALA A 69 0.87 -6.11 -4.08
CA ALA A 69 0.57 -4.98 -3.21
C ALA A 69 1.85 -4.25 -2.81
N SER A 70 1.76 -2.94 -2.68
CA SER A 70 2.83 -2.13 -2.14
C SER A 70 2.30 -1.15 -1.12
N VAL A 71 3.06 -0.94 -0.05
CA VAL A 71 2.80 0.05 0.98
C VAL A 71 3.87 1.11 0.90
N SER A 72 3.47 2.37 0.76
CA SER A 72 4.37 3.50 0.88
C SER A 72 4.02 4.33 2.11
N VAL A 73 5.04 4.81 2.79
CA VAL A 73 4.94 5.53 4.06
C VAL A 73 5.69 6.84 3.94
N LYS A 74 5.06 7.93 4.40
CA LYS A 74 5.72 9.22 4.58
C LYS A 74 5.55 9.66 6.03
N ILE A 75 6.64 10.08 6.66
CA ILE A 75 6.63 10.66 8.01
C ILE A 75 6.90 12.16 7.91
N PHE A 76 6.11 12.92 8.66
CA PHE A 76 6.25 14.36 8.82
C PHE A 76 6.41 14.66 10.32
N GLN A 77 7.56 15.19 10.70
CA GLN A 77 7.84 15.54 12.10
C GLN A 77 8.29 16.99 12.21
N SER A 78 7.55 17.77 12.99
CA SER A 78 7.94 19.14 13.32
C SER A 78 8.89 19.12 14.51
N VAL A 79 10.09 19.66 14.32
CA VAL A 79 11.10 19.83 15.37
C VAL A 79 11.49 21.29 15.45
N GLY A 80 10.92 22.01 16.42
CA GLY A 80 11.06 23.46 16.50
C GLY A 80 10.45 24.14 15.27
N ARG A 81 11.30 24.81 14.46
CA ARG A 81 10.89 25.47 13.21
C ARG A 81 11.16 24.64 11.95
N LEU A 82 11.71 23.45 12.11
CA LEU A 82 12.05 22.56 11.00
C LEU A 82 10.98 21.49 10.82
N LEU A 83 10.73 21.13 9.57
CA LEU A 83 9.89 20.00 9.20
C LEU A 83 10.81 18.89 8.67
N ASN A 84 10.95 17.83 9.45
CA ASN A 84 11.66 16.61 9.03
C ASN A 84 10.70 15.72 8.26
N ILE A 85 11.11 15.27 7.08
CA ILE A 85 10.32 14.42 6.20
C ILE A 85 11.14 13.18 5.89
N GLY A 86 10.48 12.03 5.88
CA GLY A 86 11.08 10.78 5.42
C GLY A 86 10.07 9.96 4.63
N THR A 87 10.61 9.08 3.80
CA THR A 87 9.82 8.19 2.94
C THR A 87 10.36 6.76 3.01
N GLY A 88 9.46 5.80 2.88
CA GLY A 88 9.78 4.39 2.79
C GLY A 88 8.71 3.66 2.01
N SER A 89 9.06 2.50 1.49
CA SER A 89 8.09 1.62 0.81
C SER A 89 8.46 0.17 0.99
N MET A 90 7.44 -0.69 0.95
CA MET A 90 7.58 -2.13 0.92
C MET A 90 6.65 -2.69 -0.15
N THR A 91 7.16 -3.64 -0.94
CA THR A 91 6.37 -4.34 -1.95
C THR A 91 6.23 -5.80 -1.54
N SER A 92 5.05 -6.36 -1.75
CA SER A 92 4.76 -7.77 -1.48
C SER A 92 5.69 -8.68 -2.28
N THR A 93 6.22 -9.69 -1.61
CA THR A 93 6.98 -10.78 -2.22
C THR A 93 6.31 -12.11 -1.88
N VAL A 94 6.74 -13.19 -2.55
CA VAL A 94 6.26 -14.55 -2.24
C VAL A 94 6.61 -14.96 -0.80
N GLN A 95 7.77 -14.48 -0.29
CA GLN A 95 8.23 -14.78 1.07
C GLN A 95 7.58 -13.88 2.13
N GLN A 96 7.15 -12.68 1.73
CA GLN A 96 6.48 -11.71 2.61
C GLN A 96 5.24 -11.16 1.91
N PRO A 97 4.14 -11.91 1.88
CA PRO A 97 2.89 -11.42 1.30
C PRO A 97 2.30 -10.31 2.20
N ILE A 98 1.95 -9.18 1.61
CA ILE A 98 1.26 -8.08 2.32
C ILE A 98 -0.22 -8.42 2.49
N CYS A 99 -0.85 -8.95 1.44
CA CYS A 99 -2.28 -9.30 1.44
C CYS A 99 -2.47 -10.78 1.75
N THR A 100 -2.86 -11.09 2.97
CA THR A 100 -3.03 -12.46 3.47
C THR A 100 -4.49 -12.86 3.71
N GLY A 101 -5.44 -11.94 3.50
CA GLY A 101 -6.85 -12.14 3.84
C GLY A 101 -7.17 -11.89 5.33
N SER A 102 -6.19 -11.44 6.09
CA SER A 102 -6.32 -11.03 7.48
C SER A 102 -5.44 -9.81 7.74
N GLN A 103 -5.74 -9.10 8.82
CA GLN A 103 -4.88 -7.99 9.24
C GLN A 103 -3.48 -8.49 9.55
N THR A 104 -2.48 -7.89 8.90
CA THR A 104 -1.06 -8.22 9.06
C THR A 104 -0.30 -6.93 9.39
N GLU A 105 0.68 -7.03 10.29
CA GLU A 105 1.62 -5.93 10.55
C GLU A 105 2.86 -6.13 9.67
N ILE A 106 3.26 -5.07 8.98
CA ILE A 106 4.47 -5.05 8.17
C ILE A 106 5.42 -3.97 8.66
N ASP A 107 6.70 -4.27 8.66
CA ASP A 107 7.75 -3.33 9.02
C ASP A 107 8.19 -2.53 7.79
N VAL A 108 8.00 -1.21 7.83
CA VAL A 108 8.42 -0.31 6.76
C VAL A 108 9.55 0.57 7.26
N THR A 109 10.73 0.46 6.63
CA THR A 109 11.85 1.37 6.92
C THR A 109 11.64 2.69 6.19
N VAL A 110 11.52 3.76 6.96
CA VAL A 110 11.36 5.13 6.48
C VAL A 110 12.66 5.88 6.65
N THR A 111 13.24 6.36 5.56
CA THR A 111 14.50 7.11 5.58
C THR A 111 14.22 8.61 5.49
N ALA A 112 14.86 9.38 6.36
CA ALA A 112 14.79 10.84 6.33
C ALA A 112 15.45 11.38 5.05
N ILE A 113 14.96 12.52 4.58
CA ILE A 113 15.59 13.25 3.47
C ILE A 113 17.03 13.61 3.89
N PRO A 114 18.01 13.50 2.98
CA PRO A 114 19.41 13.79 3.30
C PRO A 114 19.60 15.14 4.01
N GLY A 115 20.34 15.12 5.12
CA GLY A 115 20.57 16.29 5.97
C GLY A 115 19.53 16.50 7.08
N LEU A 116 18.43 15.76 7.07
CA LEU A 116 17.43 15.75 8.15
C LEU A 116 17.61 14.54 9.06
N LYS A 117 17.17 14.67 10.31
CA LYS A 117 17.17 13.58 11.28
C LYS A 117 15.88 13.59 12.07
N PHE A 118 15.30 12.43 12.24
CA PHE A 118 14.16 12.26 13.13
C PHE A 118 14.58 12.46 14.60
N GLN A 119 13.63 12.88 15.41
CA GLN A 119 13.79 13.02 16.85
C GLN A 119 12.79 12.12 17.57
N PRO A 120 13.10 11.64 18.78
CA PRO A 120 12.10 10.98 19.61
C PRO A 120 10.89 11.87 19.83
N GLY A 121 9.69 11.30 19.75
CA GLY A 121 8.43 12.01 19.99
C GLY A 121 7.42 11.88 18.86
N PRO A 122 6.33 12.65 18.93
CA PRO A 122 5.20 12.51 18.02
C PRO A 122 5.53 13.01 16.61
N ALA A 123 4.99 12.30 15.63
CA ALA A 123 5.02 12.67 14.22
C ALA A 123 3.69 12.32 13.55
N THR A 124 3.47 12.83 12.35
CA THR A 124 2.34 12.45 11.49
C THR A 124 2.85 11.50 10.42
N ILE A 125 2.10 10.44 10.18
CA ILE A 125 2.39 9.45 9.16
C ILE A 125 1.27 9.45 8.12
N LEU A 126 1.65 9.36 6.86
CA LEU A 126 0.75 9.11 5.73
C LEU A 126 1.12 7.75 5.15
N ILE A 127 0.13 6.86 5.09
CA ILE A 127 0.27 5.49 4.58
C ILE A 127 -0.55 5.39 3.31
N LYS A 128 0.06 4.90 2.24
CA LYS A 128 -0.60 4.60 0.98
C LYS A 128 -0.43 3.11 0.66
N LEU A 129 -1.54 2.39 0.56
CA LEU A 129 -1.60 1.02 0.05
C LEU A 129 -2.02 1.07 -1.41
N THR A 130 -1.24 0.42 -2.27
CA THR A 130 -1.55 0.24 -3.70
C THR A 130 -1.65 -1.25 -3.97
N GLU A 131 -2.80 -1.71 -4.42
CA GLU A 131 -3.04 -3.08 -4.86
C GLU A 131 -3.18 -3.11 -6.39
N THR A 132 -2.48 -4.04 -7.02
CA THR A 132 -2.56 -4.27 -8.47
C THR A 132 -3.03 -5.69 -8.71
N THR A 133 -4.19 -5.84 -9.34
CA THR A 133 -4.74 -7.14 -9.73
C THR A 133 -4.66 -7.26 -11.25
N THR A 134 -4.04 -8.34 -11.74
CA THR A 134 -3.96 -8.66 -13.16
C THR A 134 -4.76 -9.92 -13.42
N THR A 135 -5.82 -9.80 -14.20
CA THR A 135 -6.69 -10.91 -14.62
C THR A 135 -6.39 -11.28 -16.06
N THR A 136 -6.05 -12.55 -16.31
CA THR A 136 -5.83 -13.08 -17.64
C THR A 136 -6.99 -13.99 -18.03
N THR A 137 -7.78 -13.58 -19.03
CA THR A 137 -8.89 -14.38 -19.54
C THR A 137 -8.43 -15.14 -20.78
N PRO A 138 -8.56 -16.49 -20.80
CA PRO A 138 -8.25 -17.30 -21.98
C PRO A 138 -9.02 -16.82 -23.22
N PRO A 139 -8.46 -16.96 -24.42
CA PRO A 139 -9.16 -16.57 -25.64
C PRO A 139 -10.36 -17.49 -25.87
N VAL A 140 -11.49 -16.87 -26.26
CA VAL A 140 -12.69 -17.60 -26.68
C VAL A 140 -12.71 -17.62 -28.22
N PRO A 141 -12.85 -18.79 -28.88
CA PRO A 141 -12.89 -18.86 -30.32
C PRO A 141 -13.93 -17.91 -30.93
N PRO A 142 -13.61 -17.17 -32.01
CA PRO A 142 -12.45 -17.28 -32.89
C PRO A 142 -11.18 -16.51 -32.45
N ALA A 143 -11.18 -15.87 -31.28
CA ALA A 143 -10.01 -15.14 -30.80
C ALA A 143 -8.86 -16.11 -30.47
N THR A 144 -7.62 -15.69 -30.76
CA THR A 144 -6.40 -16.49 -30.51
C THR A 144 -5.49 -15.87 -29.44
N VAL A 145 -5.85 -14.67 -28.97
CA VAL A 145 -5.03 -13.92 -27.98
C VAL A 145 -5.81 -13.79 -26.67
N PRO A 146 -5.17 -14.07 -25.51
CA PRO A 146 -5.79 -13.86 -24.22
C PRO A 146 -6.02 -12.36 -23.94
N THR A 147 -7.07 -12.05 -23.22
CA THR A 147 -7.33 -10.68 -22.75
C THR A 147 -6.72 -10.51 -21.36
N VAL A 148 -5.95 -9.43 -21.18
CA VAL A 148 -5.36 -9.05 -19.89
C VAL A 148 -6.03 -7.78 -19.39
N ALA A 149 -6.59 -7.82 -18.20
CA ALA A 149 -7.12 -6.66 -17.50
C ALA A 149 -6.26 -6.37 -16.27
N VAL A 150 -5.93 -5.10 -16.04
CA VAL A 150 -5.19 -4.64 -14.88
C VAL A 150 -6.05 -3.66 -14.12
N THR A 151 -6.25 -3.94 -12.83
CA THR A 151 -6.97 -3.05 -11.90
C THR A 151 -6.00 -2.56 -10.84
N ILE A 152 -6.00 -1.26 -10.58
CA ILE A 152 -5.18 -0.63 -9.53
C ILE A 152 -6.12 0.04 -8.55
N ASP A 153 -6.07 -0.39 -7.30
CA ASP A 153 -6.78 0.22 -6.18
C ASP A 153 -5.79 0.90 -5.24
N GLU A 154 -6.06 2.16 -4.92
CA GLU A 154 -5.21 2.96 -4.02
C GLU A 154 -6.02 3.43 -2.81
N THR A 155 -5.45 3.25 -1.63
CA THR A 155 -6.04 3.70 -0.37
C THR A 155 -5.00 4.50 0.41
N GLU A 156 -5.37 5.71 0.84
CA GLU A 156 -4.54 6.54 1.71
C GLU A 156 -5.17 6.69 3.09
N SER A 157 -4.34 6.64 4.12
CA SER A 157 -4.73 6.91 5.50
C SER A 157 -3.65 7.71 6.21
N GLY A 158 -4.08 8.62 7.11
CA GLY A 158 -3.18 9.37 7.98
C GLY A 158 -3.34 8.91 9.42
N ALA A 159 -2.24 8.83 10.15
CA ALA A 159 -2.22 8.48 11.56
C ALA A 159 -1.17 9.31 12.31
N ARG A 160 -1.15 9.18 13.64
CA ARG A 160 -0.03 9.62 14.47
C ARG A 160 0.91 8.46 14.70
N VAL A 161 2.20 8.75 14.76
CA VAL A 161 3.25 7.81 15.11
C VAL A 161 4.09 8.42 16.24
N ASP A 162 4.45 7.60 17.22
CA ASP A 162 5.39 7.97 18.28
C ASP A 162 6.76 7.35 17.97
N LEU A 163 7.73 8.21 17.65
CA LEU A 163 9.08 7.78 17.31
C LEU A 163 9.89 7.59 18.60
N ARG A 164 10.44 6.40 18.79
CA ARG A 164 11.20 5.99 19.98
C ARG A 164 12.66 5.72 19.65
N PRO A 165 13.55 5.97 20.63
CA PRO A 165 14.98 5.63 20.47
C PRO A 165 15.19 4.13 20.35
#